data_5606b9ebc3dbd5bee9ffb54fe8a569a8
#
_entry.id   5606b9ebc3dbd5bee9ffb54fe8a569a8
#
_cell.length_a   1.000
_cell.length_b   1.000
_cell.length_c   1.000
_cell.angle_alpha   90.00
_cell.angle_beta   90.00
_cell.angle_gamma   90.00
#
_symmetry.space_group_name_H-M   'P 1'
#
loop_
_entity.id
_entity.type
_entity.pdbx_description
1 polymer ?
#
loop_
_entity_poly.entity_id
_entity_poly.type
_entity_poly.pdbx_seq_one_letter_code
_entity_poly.pdbx_strand_id
1 'polypeptide(L)'
;MSIDNILAQATAQAVKELYGVDFPAEKIVPQTTKKEFEGNETIVVFPFLKASRKAPDVTAQEIGEHMLAHCEAVEKFNVIKGFLNITIKPSFWTGVLKHVAETPDYGFTAANDDSQLVMIEYSSPNTNKPLHLGHVRNNLLGYSLSKIMEANGYKVVKTNIVNDRGIHICKSMLAWLKWGNGATPESTGKKGDHLIGDFYVAFDKHYKAEIKELIEKGMSPEEAEKQAPLIQEAHDMLRRWEAGDPEVRALWEKMNNWVYAGFDETYKRMGVSFDKIYYESDTYLVGRDTVLEGLEKGIFYRKEDNSVWADLTADGLDNKLLLRSDGTSVYMTQDIGTAQLRYKDYPIDRMIYVVGNEQNYHFQVLSLLLDKLGFKWGKDLVHFSYGMVELPNGKMKSREGTVVDADELMDEMIATATDMANEPGRLQGVPEDERDDVLRMIGLGALKYFILKVDPRKTMLFDPSESIDFNGNTGPFIQYTYARIQSVLRKCCEDYKAEDISGVAPNEKETSLIQKLADFTTVVADAGRNYSPALIANYVYDLAKEYNQFYHDCSILKEQDTAVRCFRQLLSETVADVIKRGMSLLGIEMPNRM
;
A
#
# COMPACT_ATOMS: atom_id res chain seq x y z
N MET A 1 -3.73 -26.22 2.43
CA MET A 1 -2.79 -26.32 3.58
C MET A 1 -1.39 -26.47 2.99
N SER A 2 -0.43 -25.63 3.41
CA SER A 2 0.94 -25.70 2.86
C SER A 2 1.61 -27.04 3.22
N ILE A 3 2.56 -27.50 2.41
CA ILE A 3 3.31 -28.73 2.71
C ILE A 3 4.02 -28.62 4.06
N ASP A 4 4.54 -27.44 4.40
CA ASP A 4 5.21 -27.18 5.67
C ASP A 4 4.31 -27.49 6.86
N ASN A 5 3.05 -27.03 6.83
CA ASN A 5 2.08 -27.31 7.88
C ASN A 5 1.75 -28.80 7.97
N ILE A 6 1.63 -29.48 6.84
CA ILE A 6 1.35 -30.94 6.82
C ILE A 6 2.52 -31.69 7.45
N LEU A 7 3.77 -31.38 7.05
CA LEU A 7 4.95 -32.01 7.60
C LEU A 7 5.19 -31.66 9.07
N ALA A 8 4.92 -30.41 9.47
CA ALA A 8 5.03 -30.00 10.86
C ALA A 8 4.03 -30.76 11.75
N GLN A 9 2.77 -30.88 11.32
CA GLN A 9 1.75 -31.66 12.03
C GLN A 9 2.08 -33.15 12.09
N ALA A 10 2.50 -33.74 10.95
CA ALA A 10 2.90 -35.15 10.90
C ALA A 10 4.11 -35.43 11.80
N THR A 11 5.08 -34.50 11.85
CA THR A 11 6.24 -34.61 12.75
C THR A 11 5.82 -34.49 14.21
N ALA A 12 4.96 -33.54 14.55
CA ALA A 12 4.45 -33.37 15.92
C ALA A 12 3.70 -34.62 16.38
N GLN A 13 2.87 -35.19 15.50
CA GLN A 13 2.17 -36.45 15.76
C GLN A 13 3.14 -37.62 15.97
N ALA A 14 4.15 -37.75 15.10
CA ALA A 14 5.20 -38.76 15.25
C ALA A 14 5.92 -38.64 16.60
N VAL A 15 6.31 -37.44 17.01
CA VAL A 15 6.99 -37.20 18.29
C VAL A 15 6.07 -37.59 19.48
N LYS A 16 4.78 -37.27 19.38
CA LYS A 16 3.80 -37.63 20.41
C LYS A 16 3.59 -39.12 20.51
N GLU A 17 3.40 -39.82 19.38
CA GLU A 17 3.12 -41.26 19.37
C GLU A 17 4.35 -42.10 19.73
N LEU A 18 5.54 -41.71 19.26
CA LEU A 18 6.78 -42.46 19.50
C LEU A 18 7.39 -42.18 20.88
N TYR A 19 7.27 -40.95 21.36
CA TYR A 19 8.01 -40.52 22.56
C TYR A 19 7.12 -40.00 23.69
N GLY A 20 5.80 -39.91 23.50
CA GLY A 20 4.85 -39.49 24.53
C GLY A 20 4.95 -37.99 24.88
N VAL A 21 5.54 -37.15 24.03
CA VAL A 21 5.74 -35.72 24.28
C VAL A 21 4.93 -34.91 23.28
N ASP A 22 4.06 -34.03 23.80
CA ASP A 22 3.38 -33.03 22.94
C ASP A 22 4.37 -31.93 22.55
N PHE A 23 4.72 -31.89 21.28
CA PHE A 23 5.56 -30.82 20.70
C PHE A 23 4.70 -29.94 19.78
N PRO A 24 4.67 -28.61 20.01
CA PRO A 24 3.84 -27.72 19.21
C PRO A 24 4.25 -27.72 17.74
N ALA A 25 3.30 -28.01 16.84
CA ALA A 25 3.59 -28.06 15.38
C ALA A 25 4.11 -26.72 14.83
N GLU A 26 3.64 -25.60 15.38
CA GLU A 26 4.07 -24.24 15.01
C GLU A 26 5.56 -23.94 15.31
N LYS A 27 6.21 -24.78 16.12
CA LYS A 27 7.66 -24.70 16.39
C LYS A 27 8.50 -25.61 15.48
N ILE A 28 7.85 -26.41 14.65
CA ILE A 28 8.52 -27.26 13.68
C ILE A 28 8.52 -26.53 12.35
N VAL A 29 9.71 -26.14 11.92
CA VAL A 29 9.89 -25.40 10.67
C VAL A 29 10.61 -26.28 9.67
N PRO A 30 9.91 -26.90 8.69
CA PRO A 30 10.54 -27.57 7.57
C PRO A 30 11.41 -26.60 6.79
N GLN A 31 12.45 -27.11 6.15
CA GLN A 31 13.38 -26.32 5.35
C GLN A 31 13.56 -27.02 4.01
N THR A 32 13.65 -26.28 2.93
CA THR A 32 13.96 -26.85 1.62
C THR A 32 15.26 -27.64 1.68
N THR A 33 15.23 -28.88 1.19
CA THR A 33 16.39 -29.76 1.19
C THR A 33 17.50 -29.17 0.31
N LYS A 34 18.75 -29.20 0.82
CA LYS A 34 19.89 -28.72 0.06
C LYS A 34 20.11 -29.54 -1.21
N LYS A 35 20.52 -28.89 -2.28
CA LYS A 35 20.66 -29.49 -3.64
C LYS A 35 21.57 -30.73 -3.73
N GLU A 36 22.53 -30.85 -2.79
CA GLU A 36 23.41 -32.02 -2.71
C GLU A 36 22.75 -33.26 -2.08
N PHE A 37 21.55 -33.14 -1.53
CA PHE A 37 20.81 -34.23 -0.88
C PHE A 37 19.50 -34.52 -1.61
N GLU A 38 19.08 -35.77 -1.59
CA GLU A 38 17.79 -36.19 -2.11
C GLU A 38 16.67 -35.82 -1.15
N GLY A 39 15.58 -35.21 -1.66
CA GLY A 39 14.40 -34.81 -0.92
C GLY A 39 13.87 -33.43 -1.37
N ASN A 40 12.66 -33.11 -0.98
CA ASN A 40 12.06 -31.79 -1.19
C ASN A 40 12.20 -30.92 0.07
N GLU A 41 11.85 -31.51 1.23
CA GLU A 41 11.84 -30.82 2.51
C GLU A 41 12.69 -31.54 3.55
N THR A 42 13.29 -30.79 4.46
CA THR A 42 14.14 -31.32 5.56
C THR A 42 13.56 -30.91 6.90
N ILE A 43 13.40 -31.90 7.78
CA ILE A 43 13.10 -31.70 9.21
C ILE A 43 14.37 -31.84 10.02
N VAL A 44 14.69 -30.84 10.84
CA VAL A 44 15.82 -30.86 11.78
C VAL A 44 15.38 -31.53 13.08
N VAL A 45 15.94 -32.70 13.42
CA VAL A 45 15.46 -33.48 14.56
C VAL A 45 16.09 -33.12 15.90
N PHE A 46 17.09 -32.26 15.94
CA PHE A 46 17.78 -31.89 17.18
C PHE A 46 16.86 -31.40 18.32
N PRO A 47 15.76 -30.66 18.08
CA PRO A 47 14.81 -30.26 19.10
C PRO A 47 14.13 -31.45 19.82
N PHE A 48 14.05 -32.61 19.15
CA PHE A 48 13.33 -33.81 19.66
C PHE A 48 14.21 -34.78 20.44
N LEU A 49 15.54 -34.58 20.46
CA LEU A 49 16.49 -35.49 21.09
C LEU A 49 16.27 -35.64 22.60
N LYS A 50 15.78 -34.58 23.24
CA LYS A 50 15.44 -34.63 24.67
C LYS A 50 14.23 -35.56 24.93
N ALA A 51 13.31 -35.64 23.99
CA ALA A 51 12.14 -36.52 24.06
C ALA A 51 12.51 -37.96 23.71
N SER A 52 13.23 -38.18 22.58
CA SER A 52 13.61 -39.51 22.11
C SER A 52 14.65 -40.20 22.98
N ARG A 53 15.57 -39.42 23.60
CA ARG A 53 16.75 -39.93 24.34
C ARG A 53 17.64 -40.86 23.49
N LYS A 54 17.67 -40.65 22.18
CA LYS A 54 18.38 -41.47 21.19
C LYS A 54 19.35 -40.60 20.39
N ALA A 55 20.22 -41.25 19.64
CA ALA A 55 21.09 -40.54 18.68
C ALA A 55 20.28 -39.80 17.59
N PRO A 56 20.78 -38.67 17.04
CA PRO A 56 20.07 -37.90 16.04
C PRO A 56 19.59 -38.71 14.84
N ASP A 57 20.44 -39.58 14.30
CA ASP A 57 20.11 -40.40 13.13
C ASP A 57 19.03 -41.43 13.45
N VAL A 58 19.03 -42.02 14.66
CA VAL A 58 18.00 -42.97 15.08
C VAL A 58 16.67 -42.24 15.29
N THR A 59 16.69 -41.07 15.90
CA THR A 59 15.49 -40.24 16.09
C THR A 59 14.89 -39.83 14.73
N ALA A 60 15.73 -39.39 13.79
CA ALA A 60 15.30 -39.05 12.44
C ALA A 60 14.71 -40.26 11.69
N GLN A 61 15.34 -41.42 11.83
CA GLN A 61 14.87 -42.66 11.21
C GLN A 61 13.46 -43.03 11.72
N GLU A 62 13.26 -43.08 13.03
CA GLU A 62 11.95 -43.43 13.63
C GLU A 62 10.85 -42.45 13.25
N ILE A 63 11.13 -41.14 13.27
CA ILE A 63 10.19 -40.12 12.81
C ILE A 63 9.89 -40.29 11.33
N GLY A 64 10.91 -40.53 10.49
CA GLY A 64 10.74 -40.76 9.05
C GLY A 64 9.89 -41.99 8.73
N GLU A 65 10.11 -43.11 9.44
CA GLU A 65 9.31 -44.33 9.28
C GLU A 65 7.84 -44.09 9.71
N HIS A 66 7.62 -43.36 10.80
CA HIS A 66 6.27 -43.01 11.23
C HIS A 66 5.58 -42.12 10.18
N MET A 67 6.27 -41.09 9.69
CA MET A 67 5.72 -40.17 8.67
C MET A 67 5.43 -40.91 7.35
N LEU A 68 6.29 -41.82 6.92
CA LEU A 68 6.07 -42.63 5.72
C LEU A 68 4.79 -43.48 5.85
N ALA A 69 4.52 -44.02 7.04
CA ALA A 69 3.35 -44.84 7.30
C ALA A 69 2.04 -44.07 7.44
N HIS A 70 2.08 -42.82 7.95
CA HIS A 70 0.88 -42.08 8.39
C HIS A 70 0.65 -40.76 7.66
N CYS A 71 1.61 -40.27 6.87
CA CYS A 71 1.46 -39.02 6.09
C CYS A 71 1.36 -39.35 4.60
N GLU A 72 0.18 -39.14 4.02
CA GLU A 72 -0.08 -39.45 2.61
C GLU A 72 0.80 -38.67 1.63
N ALA A 73 1.31 -37.49 2.03
CA ALA A 73 2.18 -36.67 1.19
C ALA A 73 3.59 -37.26 1.02
N VAL A 74 4.05 -38.10 1.97
CA VAL A 74 5.43 -38.63 1.97
C VAL A 74 5.57 -39.82 1.03
N GLU A 75 6.50 -39.76 0.11
CA GLU A 75 6.86 -40.86 -0.77
C GLU A 75 8.00 -41.73 -0.21
N LYS A 76 9.07 -41.09 0.23
CA LYS A 76 10.25 -41.68 0.83
C LYS A 76 11.02 -40.67 1.66
N PHE A 77 11.98 -41.11 2.44
CA PHE A 77 12.87 -40.23 3.19
C PHE A 77 14.31 -40.79 3.22
N ASN A 78 15.26 -39.93 3.55
CA ASN A 78 16.61 -40.33 3.91
C ASN A 78 17.10 -39.53 5.12
N VAL A 79 18.08 -40.06 5.86
CA VAL A 79 18.62 -39.46 7.05
C VAL A 79 20.10 -39.15 6.89
N ILE A 80 20.51 -37.92 7.14
CA ILE A 80 21.90 -37.50 7.04
C ILE A 80 22.24 -36.65 8.27
N LYS A 81 23.00 -37.18 9.23
CA LYS A 81 23.50 -36.49 10.43
C LYS A 81 22.40 -35.75 11.22
N GLY A 82 21.28 -36.42 11.44
CA GLY A 82 20.14 -35.83 12.17
C GLY A 82 19.26 -34.88 11.35
N PHE A 83 19.45 -34.82 10.03
CA PHE A 83 18.55 -34.15 9.10
C PHE A 83 17.67 -35.21 8.42
N LEU A 84 16.37 -35.11 8.61
CA LEU A 84 15.38 -35.96 7.97
C LEU A 84 14.93 -35.31 6.67
N ASN A 85 15.44 -35.77 5.55
CA ASN A 85 15.08 -35.29 4.23
C ASN A 85 13.91 -36.10 3.68
N ILE A 86 12.84 -35.42 3.29
CA ILE A 86 11.57 -36.02 2.89
C ILE A 86 11.34 -35.76 1.41
N THR A 87 11.02 -36.81 0.64
CA THR A 87 10.55 -36.72 -0.74
C THR A 87 9.03 -36.77 -0.74
N ILE A 88 8.40 -35.80 -1.38
CA ILE A 88 6.95 -35.65 -1.49
C ILE A 88 6.44 -36.34 -2.73
N LYS A 89 5.31 -37.05 -2.63
CA LYS A 89 4.69 -37.77 -3.76
C LYS A 89 4.35 -36.79 -4.89
N PRO A 90 4.62 -37.15 -6.16
CA PRO A 90 4.21 -36.38 -7.33
C PRO A 90 2.71 -36.03 -7.33
N SER A 91 1.85 -36.99 -6.97
CA SER A 91 0.40 -36.82 -6.90
C SER A 91 -0.03 -35.75 -5.88
N PHE A 92 0.77 -35.49 -4.83
CA PHE A 92 0.53 -34.40 -3.90
C PHE A 92 0.66 -33.05 -4.61
N TRP A 93 1.73 -32.85 -5.37
CA TRP A 93 1.99 -31.60 -6.09
C TRP A 93 0.94 -31.31 -7.17
N THR A 94 0.52 -32.31 -7.93
CA THR A 94 -0.57 -32.15 -8.90
C THR A 94 -1.89 -31.85 -8.20
N GLY A 95 -2.14 -32.41 -7.01
CA GLY A 95 -3.29 -32.09 -6.16
C GLY A 95 -3.27 -30.65 -5.65
N VAL A 96 -2.09 -30.15 -5.21
CA VAL A 96 -1.91 -28.74 -4.82
C VAL A 96 -2.19 -27.82 -6.00
N LEU A 97 -1.64 -28.11 -7.19
CA LEU A 97 -1.89 -27.30 -8.38
C LEU A 97 -3.38 -27.23 -8.72
N LYS A 98 -4.08 -28.37 -8.74
CA LYS A 98 -5.53 -28.42 -8.96
C LYS A 98 -6.29 -27.59 -7.92
N HIS A 99 -5.95 -27.76 -6.65
CA HIS A 99 -6.59 -26.98 -5.57
C HIS A 99 -6.42 -25.48 -5.77
N VAL A 100 -5.22 -25.00 -6.10
CA VAL A 100 -4.98 -23.57 -6.37
C VAL A 100 -5.78 -23.10 -7.59
N ALA A 101 -5.77 -23.88 -8.68
CA ALA A 101 -6.44 -23.54 -9.93
C ALA A 101 -7.97 -23.51 -9.80
N GLU A 102 -8.55 -24.43 -9.02
CA GLU A 102 -9.99 -24.60 -8.89
C GLU A 102 -10.61 -23.77 -7.75
N THR A 103 -9.77 -23.22 -6.83
CA THR A 103 -10.26 -22.41 -5.72
C THR A 103 -10.55 -20.98 -6.22
N PRO A 104 -11.82 -20.55 -6.22
CA PRO A 104 -12.16 -19.16 -6.53
C PRO A 104 -11.43 -18.22 -5.56
N ASP A 105 -10.90 -17.11 -6.09
CA ASP A 105 -10.20 -16.08 -5.30
C ASP A 105 -9.12 -16.65 -4.37
N TYR A 106 -8.39 -17.69 -4.82
CA TYR A 106 -7.31 -18.31 -4.06
C TYR A 106 -6.37 -17.25 -3.47
N GLY A 107 -6.08 -17.41 -2.19
CA GLY A 107 -5.27 -16.46 -1.43
C GLY A 107 -6.07 -15.37 -0.73
N PHE A 108 -7.36 -15.17 -1.08
CA PHE A 108 -8.21 -14.16 -0.47
C PHE A 108 -9.22 -14.78 0.49
N THR A 109 -9.52 -14.06 1.54
CA THR A 109 -10.59 -14.37 2.50
C THR A 109 -11.71 -13.36 2.30
N ALA A 110 -12.91 -13.81 2.05
CA ALA A 110 -14.07 -12.94 1.93
C ALA A 110 -14.49 -12.40 3.30
N ALA A 111 -14.86 -11.11 3.36
CA ALA A 111 -15.50 -10.54 4.53
C ALA A 111 -16.91 -11.14 4.74
N ASN A 112 -17.32 -11.27 6.00
CA ASN A 112 -18.64 -11.74 6.43
C ASN A 112 -19.27 -10.77 7.44
N ASP A 113 -20.44 -11.13 8.00
CA ASP A 113 -21.14 -10.25 8.93
C ASP A 113 -20.36 -9.96 10.21
N ASP A 114 -19.54 -10.91 10.69
CA ASP A 114 -18.71 -10.79 11.89
C ASP A 114 -17.34 -10.15 11.61
N SER A 115 -17.02 -9.83 10.35
CA SER A 115 -15.74 -9.23 9.99
C SER A 115 -15.60 -7.83 10.56
N GLN A 116 -14.41 -7.56 11.13
CA GLN A 116 -14.06 -6.25 11.68
C GLN A 116 -14.05 -5.18 10.58
N LEU A 117 -14.52 -3.97 10.95
CA LEU A 117 -14.47 -2.80 10.10
C LEU A 117 -13.18 -2.02 10.34
N VAL A 118 -12.39 -1.89 9.29
CA VAL A 118 -11.15 -1.10 9.27
C VAL A 118 -11.37 0.14 8.43
N MET A 119 -11.17 1.31 9.02
CA MET A 119 -11.14 2.57 8.26
C MET A 119 -9.69 2.96 7.98
N ILE A 120 -9.39 3.31 6.74
CA ILE A 120 -8.04 3.66 6.30
C ILE A 120 -8.07 5.07 5.69
N GLU A 121 -7.35 6.01 6.33
CA GLU A 121 -7.18 7.36 5.81
C GLU A 121 -5.89 7.47 5.02
N TYR A 122 -5.97 8.07 3.85
CA TYR A 122 -4.82 8.45 3.02
C TYR A 122 -5.14 9.65 2.13
N SER A 123 -4.13 10.22 1.51
CA SER A 123 -4.11 11.42 0.68
C SER A 123 -3.99 12.72 1.46
N SER A 124 -5.01 13.19 2.14
CA SER A 124 -5.04 14.41 2.99
C SER A 124 -4.45 15.67 2.31
N PRO A 125 -4.93 16.05 1.11
CA PRO A 125 -4.37 17.17 0.34
C PRO A 125 -4.86 18.52 0.84
N ASN A 126 -4.06 19.57 0.56
CA ASN A 126 -4.49 20.96 0.72
C ASN A 126 -5.00 21.52 -0.61
N THR A 127 -6.12 22.25 -0.60
CA THR A 127 -6.75 22.76 -1.81
C THR A 127 -6.09 24.02 -2.41
N ASN A 128 -4.85 24.31 -2.07
CA ASN A 128 -4.10 25.43 -2.60
C ASN A 128 -3.06 25.06 -3.67
N LYS A 129 -2.96 23.78 -4.04
CA LYS A 129 -1.98 23.25 -5.00
C LYS A 129 -2.38 21.88 -5.50
N PRO A 130 -1.89 21.44 -6.68
CA PRO A 130 -2.11 20.09 -7.18
C PRO A 130 -1.41 19.01 -6.31
N LEU A 131 -1.79 17.76 -6.54
CA LEU A 131 -1.11 16.61 -5.94
C LEU A 131 0.32 16.49 -6.49
N HIS A 132 1.22 15.92 -5.70
CA HIS A 132 2.63 15.74 -6.07
C HIS A 132 3.14 14.34 -5.71
N LEU A 133 4.37 14.00 -6.09
CA LEU A 133 4.97 12.69 -5.87
C LEU A 133 4.82 12.17 -4.42
N GLY A 134 4.89 13.05 -3.41
CA GLY A 134 4.63 12.66 -2.01
C GLY A 134 3.20 12.16 -1.79
N HIS A 135 2.21 12.81 -2.44
CA HIS A 135 0.82 12.34 -2.43
C HIS A 135 0.65 11.06 -3.24
N VAL A 136 1.36 10.90 -4.37
CA VAL A 136 1.34 9.64 -5.14
C VAL A 136 1.76 8.48 -4.25
N ARG A 137 2.90 8.60 -3.53
CA ARG A 137 3.35 7.56 -2.59
C ARG A 137 2.32 7.26 -1.52
N ASN A 138 1.76 8.29 -0.89
CA ASN A 138 0.74 8.15 0.15
C ASN A 138 -0.51 7.42 -0.37
N ASN A 139 -1.03 7.87 -1.52
CA ASN A 139 -2.22 7.30 -2.14
C ASN A 139 -2.03 5.83 -2.52
N LEU A 140 -0.89 5.48 -3.11
CA LEU A 140 -0.60 4.12 -3.53
C LEU A 140 -0.44 3.17 -2.34
N LEU A 141 0.24 3.62 -1.27
CA LEU A 141 0.38 2.84 -0.03
C LEU A 141 -0.98 2.62 0.63
N GLY A 142 -1.79 3.69 0.78
CA GLY A 142 -3.10 3.60 1.42
C GLY A 142 -4.09 2.74 0.63
N TYR A 143 -4.14 2.92 -0.69
CA TYR A 143 -5.02 2.13 -1.56
C TYR A 143 -4.63 0.65 -1.59
N SER A 144 -3.32 0.35 -1.76
CA SER A 144 -2.83 -1.03 -1.73
C SER A 144 -3.09 -1.69 -0.38
N LEU A 145 -2.84 -0.98 0.74
CA LEU A 145 -3.16 -1.48 2.07
C LEU A 145 -4.66 -1.80 2.20
N SER A 146 -5.54 -0.94 1.67
CA SER A 146 -6.98 -1.17 1.68
C SER A 146 -7.34 -2.48 0.96
N LYS A 147 -6.78 -2.71 -0.23
CA LYS A 147 -6.96 -3.95 -0.99
C LYS A 147 -6.43 -5.19 -0.25
N ILE A 148 -5.28 -5.07 0.39
CA ILE A 148 -4.70 -6.16 1.18
C ILE A 148 -5.59 -6.48 2.39
N MET A 149 -6.13 -5.48 3.07
CA MET A 149 -7.04 -5.70 4.20
C MET A 149 -8.36 -6.33 3.74
N GLU A 150 -8.95 -5.87 2.62
CA GLU A 150 -10.10 -6.51 1.99
C GLU A 150 -9.83 -8.01 1.70
N ALA A 151 -8.67 -8.31 1.09
CA ALA A 151 -8.27 -9.69 0.78
C ALA A 151 -8.03 -10.57 2.02
N ASN A 152 -7.83 -9.96 3.19
CA ASN A 152 -7.73 -10.62 4.48
C ASN A 152 -9.06 -10.72 5.25
N GLY A 153 -10.18 -10.45 4.60
CA GLY A 153 -11.53 -10.63 5.16
C GLY A 153 -12.00 -9.51 6.07
N TYR A 154 -11.37 -8.33 6.02
CA TYR A 154 -11.87 -7.14 6.72
C TYR A 154 -12.90 -6.39 5.87
N LYS A 155 -13.89 -5.77 6.52
CA LYS A 155 -14.67 -4.70 5.92
C LYS A 155 -13.83 -3.44 5.91
N VAL A 156 -13.66 -2.79 4.77
CA VAL A 156 -12.78 -1.62 4.65
C VAL A 156 -13.57 -0.39 4.22
N VAL A 157 -13.32 0.73 4.90
CA VAL A 157 -13.78 2.06 4.50
C VAL A 157 -12.55 2.91 4.20
N LYS A 158 -12.40 3.30 2.94
CA LYS A 158 -11.36 4.22 2.47
C LYS A 158 -11.79 5.65 2.69
N THR A 159 -11.01 6.43 3.40
CA THR A 159 -11.35 7.82 3.71
C THR A 159 -10.19 8.77 3.41
N ASN A 160 -10.56 10.03 3.23
CA ASN A 160 -9.67 11.15 2.99
C ASN A 160 -10.14 12.32 3.83
N ILE A 161 -9.22 13.17 4.29
CA ILE A 161 -9.54 14.50 4.81
C ILE A 161 -8.94 15.55 3.89
N VAL A 162 -9.79 16.42 3.35
CA VAL A 162 -9.37 17.49 2.46
C VAL A 162 -9.22 18.77 3.28
N ASN A 163 -8.01 19.33 3.26
CA ASN A 163 -7.70 20.59 3.96
C ASN A 163 -8.07 21.76 3.06
N ASP A 164 -9.34 22.17 3.14
CA ASP A 164 -9.99 23.15 2.26
C ASP A 164 -10.18 24.53 2.90
N ARG A 165 -9.63 24.75 4.11
CA ARG A 165 -9.69 26.02 4.83
C ARG A 165 -8.31 26.47 5.34
N GLY A 166 -8.24 27.71 5.80
CA GLY A 166 -7.07 28.28 6.43
C GLY A 166 -6.34 29.30 5.56
N ILE A 167 -5.25 29.83 6.12
CA ILE A 167 -4.54 30.96 5.53
C ILE A 167 -3.99 30.67 4.12
N HIS A 168 -3.58 29.42 3.86
CA HIS A 168 -3.04 29.03 2.55
C HIS A 168 -4.10 29.09 1.45
N ILE A 169 -5.34 28.73 1.78
CA ILE A 169 -6.46 28.82 0.83
C ILE A 169 -6.81 30.29 0.57
N CYS A 170 -6.86 31.10 1.62
CA CYS A 170 -7.08 32.56 1.49
C CYS A 170 -6.01 33.26 0.66
N LYS A 171 -4.75 32.81 0.68
CA LYS A 171 -3.68 33.33 -0.18
C LYS A 171 -4.00 33.13 -1.66
N SER A 172 -4.43 31.93 -2.05
CA SER A 172 -4.83 31.65 -3.45
C SER A 172 -6.07 32.44 -3.86
N MET A 173 -7.06 32.54 -2.97
CA MET A 173 -8.28 33.31 -3.20
C MET A 173 -7.98 34.81 -3.41
N LEU A 174 -7.13 35.38 -2.55
CA LEU A 174 -6.73 36.79 -2.66
C LEU A 174 -5.94 37.05 -3.96
N ALA A 175 -5.03 36.15 -4.32
CA ALA A 175 -4.28 36.25 -5.57
C ALA A 175 -5.19 36.20 -6.79
N TRP A 176 -6.20 35.33 -6.79
CA TRP A 176 -7.18 35.27 -7.85
C TRP A 176 -7.99 36.56 -7.98
N LEU A 177 -8.42 37.14 -6.86
CA LEU A 177 -9.13 38.44 -6.86
C LEU A 177 -8.26 39.57 -7.43
N LYS A 178 -6.98 39.63 -7.05
CA LYS A 178 -6.08 40.74 -7.44
C LYS A 178 -5.57 40.61 -8.87
N TRP A 179 -5.26 39.39 -9.34
CA TRP A 179 -4.55 39.18 -10.59
C TRP A 179 -5.22 38.16 -11.54
N GLY A 180 -6.29 37.52 -11.10
CA GLY A 180 -6.93 36.47 -11.88
C GLY A 180 -7.80 36.95 -13.04
N ASN A 181 -8.21 38.23 -13.05
CA ASN A 181 -9.06 38.81 -14.09
C ASN A 181 -10.26 37.92 -14.47
N GLY A 182 -10.85 37.19 -13.51
CA GLY A 182 -11.98 36.30 -13.72
C GLY A 182 -11.62 34.96 -14.38
N ALA A 183 -10.35 34.57 -14.40
CA ALA A 183 -9.91 33.27 -14.94
C ALA A 183 -10.61 32.09 -14.28
N THR A 184 -11.05 31.13 -15.11
CA THR A 184 -11.66 29.86 -14.66
C THR A 184 -10.95 28.68 -15.35
N PRO A 185 -11.12 27.46 -14.88
CA PRO A 185 -10.61 26.28 -15.59
C PRO A 185 -11.03 26.25 -17.05
N GLU A 186 -12.30 26.55 -17.33
CA GLU A 186 -12.84 26.55 -18.69
C GLU A 186 -12.21 27.65 -19.57
N SER A 187 -12.01 28.87 -19.02
CA SER A 187 -11.45 29.97 -19.80
C SER A 187 -9.96 29.84 -20.07
N THR A 188 -9.25 29.10 -19.23
CA THR A 188 -7.79 28.91 -19.32
C THR A 188 -7.39 27.56 -19.92
N GLY A 189 -8.31 26.60 -19.99
CA GLY A 189 -8.01 25.22 -20.36
C GLY A 189 -7.13 24.49 -19.35
N LYS A 190 -6.95 25.03 -18.12
CA LYS A 190 -6.18 24.43 -17.05
C LYS A 190 -7.08 23.67 -16.09
N LYS A 191 -6.60 22.54 -15.60
CA LYS A 191 -7.24 21.81 -14.50
C LYS A 191 -7.35 22.68 -13.24
N GLY A 192 -8.42 22.54 -12.46
CA GLY A 192 -8.75 23.48 -11.39
C GLY A 192 -7.70 23.59 -10.30
N ASP A 193 -7.13 22.50 -9.84
CA ASP A 193 -6.07 22.47 -8.83
C ASP A 193 -4.75 23.09 -9.33
N HIS A 194 -4.41 22.90 -10.61
CA HIS A 194 -3.27 23.57 -11.27
C HIS A 194 -3.49 25.09 -11.37
N LEU A 195 -4.71 25.52 -11.77
CA LEU A 195 -5.04 26.93 -11.84
C LEU A 195 -4.91 27.61 -10.47
N ILE A 196 -5.43 26.96 -9.41
CA ILE A 196 -5.34 27.50 -8.04
C ILE A 196 -3.90 27.47 -7.52
N GLY A 197 -3.11 26.44 -7.90
CA GLY A 197 -1.69 26.37 -7.63
C GLY A 197 -0.90 27.54 -8.21
N ASP A 198 -1.21 27.95 -9.44
CA ASP A 198 -0.59 29.13 -10.07
C ASP A 198 -0.85 30.41 -9.25
N PHE A 199 -2.07 30.60 -8.72
CA PHE A 199 -2.38 31.74 -7.87
C PHE A 199 -1.70 31.66 -6.51
N TYR A 200 -1.50 30.46 -5.96
CA TYR A 200 -0.70 30.29 -4.74
C TYR A 200 0.75 30.72 -4.94
N VAL A 201 1.36 30.34 -6.07
CA VAL A 201 2.73 30.77 -6.45
C VAL A 201 2.78 32.28 -6.72
N ALA A 202 1.76 32.83 -7.40
CA ALA A 202 1.67 34.27 -7.64
C ALA A 202 1.61 35.05 -6.32
N PHE A 203 0.81 34.59 -5.34
CA PHE A 203 0.78 35.20 -4.01
C PHE A 203 2.16 35.23 -3.37
N ASP A 204 2.85 34.07 -3.34
CA ASP A 204 4.19 33.95 -2.71
C ASP A 204 5.21 34.92 -3.34
N LYS A 205 5.18 35.05 -4.68
CA LYS A 205 6.04 35.98 -5.41
C LYS A 205 5.83 37.43 -5.00
N HIS A 206 4.57 37.89 -4.97
CA HIS A 206 4.25 39.26 -4.59
C HIS A 206 4.48 39.51 -3.10
N TYR A 207 4.17 38.56 -2.25
CA TYR A 207 4.41 38.64 -0.82
C TYR A 207 5.92 38.76 -0.50
N LYS A 208 6.78 38.01 -1.16
CA LYS A 208 8.25 38.14 -1.04
C LYS A 208 8.75 39.50 -1.50
N ALA A 209 8.14 40.08 -2.53
CA ALA A 209 8.49 41.43 -2.99
C ALA A 209 8.12 42.49 -1.93
N GLU A 210 6.93 42.42 -1.32
CA GLU A 210 6.54 43.31 -0.22
C GLU A 210 7.46 43.19 0.99
N ILE A 211 7.81 41.97 1.40
CA ILE A 211 8.77 41.73 2.51
C ILE A 211 10.09 42.42 2.21
N LYS A 212 10.64 42.26 1.00
CA LYS A 212 11.89 42.88 0.59
C LYS A 212 11.84 44.42 0.69
N GLU A 213 10.76 45.02 0.19
CA GLU A 213 10.56 46.49 0.31
C GLU A 213 10.50 46.97 1.78
N LEU A 214 9.85 46.21 2.65
CA LEU A 214 9.74 46.55 4.06
C LEU A 214 11.10 46.44 4.79
N ILE A 215 11.91 45.45 4.46
CA ILE A 215 13.27 45.27 4.96
C ILE A 215 14.16 46.44 4.47
N GLU A 216 14.07 46.83 3.20
CA GLU A 216 14.80 47.97 2.63
C GLU A 216 14.42 49.29 3.33
N LYS A 217 13.20 49.41 3.88
CA LYS A 217 12.72 50.54 4.69
C LYS A 217 13.13 50.43 6.16
N GLY A 218 13.94 49.42 6.56
CA GLY A 218 14.51 49.31 7.91
C GLY A 218 13.73 48.40 8.87
N MET A 219 12.75 47.63 8.38
CA MET A 219 12.02 46.66 9.20
C MET A 219 12.83 45.37 9.35
N SER A 220 12.71 44.70 10.50
CA SER A 220 13.31 43.36 10.64
C SER A 220 12.60 42.33 9.76
N PRO A 221 13.27 41.28 9.32
CA PRO A 221 12.66 40.23 8.49
C PRO A 221 11.40 39.63 9.11
N GLU A 222 11.42 39.34 10.42
CA GLU A 222 10.28 38.77 11.12
C GLU A 222 9.08 39.71 11.18
N GLU A 223 9.33 41.01 11.35
CA GLU A 223 8.27 42.03 11.35
C GLU A 223 7.74 42.25 9.93
N ALA A 224 8.62 42.27 8.92
CA ALA A 224 8.24 42.43 7.52
C ALA A 224 7.33 41.28 7.05
N GLU A 225 7.64 40.04 7.41
CA GLU A 225 6.77 38.88 7.15
C GLU A 225 5.38 39.01 7.75
N LYS A 226 5.29 39.55 8.98
CA LYS A 226 4.00 39.72 9.67
C LYS A 226 3.21 40.95 9.19
N GLN A 227 3.90 42.01 8.75
CA GLN A 227 3.27 43.31 8.45
C GLN A 227 3.10 43.58 6.95
N ALA A 228 3.57 42.68 6.07
CA ALA A 228 3.34 42.82 4.65
C ALA A 228 1.83 42.94 4.34
N PRO A 229 1.39 43.91 3.52
CA PRO A 229 -0.01 44.14 3.22
C PRO A 229 -0.75 42.89 2.76
N LEU A 230 -0.18 42.11 1.86
CA LEU A 230 -0.81 40.88 1.32
C LEU A 230 -1.11 39.83 2.38
N ILE A 231 -0.20 39.60 3.34
CA ILE A 231 -0.48 38.61 4.39
C ILE A 231 -1.54 39.11 5.36
N GLN A 232 -1.60 40.43 5.62
CA GLN A 232 -2.63 41.02 6.44
C GLN A 232 -4.02 40.94 5.80
N GLU A 233 -4.12 41.19 4.48
CA GLU A 233 -5.35 40.99 3.71
C GLU A 233 -5.79 39.52 3.70
N ALA A 234 -4.85 38.58 3.58
CA ALA A 234 -5.16 37.15 3.64
C ALA A 234 -5.68 36.73 5.03
N HIS A 235 -5.11 37.27 6.11
CA HIS A 235 -5.63 37.07 7.48
C HIS A 235 -7.01 37.69 7.69
N ASP A 236 -7.27 38.87 7.10
CA ASP A 236 -8.59 39.47 7.13
C ASP A 236 -9.62 38.61 6.38
N MET A 237 -9.27 38.10 5.21
CA MET A 237 -10.12 37.19 4.46
C MET A 237 -10.45 35.91 5.24
N LEU A 238 -9.48 35.34 5.98
CA LEU A 238 -9.73 34.19 6.86
C LEU A 238 -10.71 34.55 7.99
N ARG A 239 -10.54 35.69 8.65
CA ARG A 239 -11.50 36.16 9.69
C ARG A 239 -12.91 36.34 9.14
N ARG A 240 -13.05 36.94 7.94
CA ARG A 240 -14.33 37.08 7.24
C ARG A 240 -14.94 35.71 6.89
N TRP A 241 -14.12 34.77 6.43
CA TRP A 241 -14.57 33.41 6.17
C TRP A 241 -15.11 32.72 7.43
N GLU A 242 -14.40 32.85 8.56
CA GLU A 242 -14.81 32.30 9.87
C GLU A 242 -16.07 32.99 10.42
N ALA A 243 -16.23 34.28 10.16
CA ALA A 243 -17.43 35.04 10.51
C ALA A 243 -18.65 34.71 9.60
N GLY A 244 -18.49 33.91 8.56
CA GLY A 244 -19.57 33.53 7.65
C GLY A 244 -19.90 34.59 6.58
N ASP A 245 -18.96 35.47 6.24
CA ASP A 245 -19.14 36.48 5.19
C ASP A 245 -19.56 35.82 3.86
N PRO A 246 -20.73 36.18 3.32
CA PRO A 246 -21.30 35.46 2.16
C PRO A 246 -20.49 35.60 0.88
N GLU A 247 -19.81 36.73 0.67
CA GLU A 247 -18.97 36.96 -0.53
C GLU A 247 -17.72 36.10 -0.46
N VAL A 248 -17.05 36.07 0.71
CA VAL A 248 -15.85 35.27 0.91
C VAL A 248 -16.18 33.78 0.86
N ARG A 249 -17.31 33.37 1.43
CA ARG A 249 -17.77 31.96 1.37
C ARG A 249 -18.11 31.51 -0.05
N ALA A 250 -18.79 32.34 -0.83
CA ALA A 250 -19.11 32.03 -2.23
C ALA A 250 -17.85 31.91 -3.09
N LEU A 251 -16.85 32.76 -2.88
CA LEU A 251 -15.57 32.65 -3.58
C LEU A 251 -14.82 31.40 -3.19
N TRP A 252 -14.76 31.09 -1.89
CA TRP A 252 -14.14 29.90 -1.34
C TRP A 252 -14.79 28.63 -1.90
N GLU A 253 -16.11 28.53 -1.91
CA GLU A 253 -16.84 27.39 -2.47
C GLU A 253 -16.56 27.23 -3.96
N LYS A 254 -16.62 28.30 -4.73
CA LYS A 254 -16.33 28.29 -6.16
C LYS A 254 -14.94 27.74 -6.45
N MET A 255 -13.91 28.27 -5.78
CA MET A 255 -12.53 27.89 -6.03
C MET A 255 -12.19 26.49 -5.53
N ASN A 256 -12.71 26.07 -4.36
CA ASN A 256 -12.52 24.72 -3.89
C ASN A 256 -13.22 23.67 -4.78
N ASN A 257 -14.39 23.96 -5.34
CA ASN A 257 -15.05 23.05 -6.29
C ASN A 257 -14.19 22.80 -7.54
N TRP A 258 -13.44 23.80 -8.01
CA TRP A 258 -12.47 23.58 -9.08
C TRP A 258 -11.34 22.62 -8.68
N VAL A 259 -10.84 22.76 -7.44
CA VAL A 259 -9.76 21.92 -6.93
C VAL A 259 -10.27 20.48 -6.69
N TYR A 260 -11.47 20.33 -6.12
CA TYR A 260 -12.06 19.00 -5.91
C TYR A 260 -12.22 18.24 -7.23
N ALA A 261 -12.74 18.89 -8.26
CA ALA A 261 -12.84 18.29 -9.59
C ALA A 261 -11.46 17.90 -10.15
N GLY A 262 -10.43 18.74 -9.92
CA GLY A 262 -9.06 18.43 -10.32
C GLY A 262 -8.48 17.23 -9.55
N PHE A 263 -8.70 17.14 -8.26
CA PHE A 263 -8.25 15.99 -7.46
C PHE A 263 -8.96 14.69 -7.88
N ASP A 264 -10.26 14.74 -8.15
CA ASP A 264 -11.02 13.57 -8.61
C ASP A 264 -10.47 13.02 -9.93
N GLU A 265 -10.07 13.91 -10.85
CA GLU A 265 -9.43 13.52 -12.10
C GLU A 265 -8.09 12.82 -11.85
N THR A 266 -7.23 13.37 -10.99
CA THR A 266 -5.93 12.76 -10.64
C THR A 266 -6.13 11.41 -9.95
N TYR A 267 -7.06 11.30 -8.99
CA TYR A 267 -7.36 10.03 -8.31
C TYR A 267 -7.85 8.96 -9.30
N LYS A 268 -8.75 9.34 -10.21
CA LYS A 268 -9.25 8.43 -11.25
C LYS A 268 -8.11 7.95 -12.17
N ARG A 269 -7.24 8.85 -12.61
CA ARG A 269 -6.06 8.50 -13.42
C ARG A 269 -5.12 7.56 -12.67
N MET A 270 -4.88 7.82 -11.39
CA MET A 270 -4.05 6.98 -10.51
C MET A 270 -4.71 5.64 -10.18
N GLY A 271 -6.03 5.51 -10.36
CA GLY A 271 -6.79 4.32 -10.01
C GLY A 271 -6.96 4.15 -8.51
N VAL A 272 -7.09 5.23 -7.75
CA VAL A 272 -7.41 5.25 -6.32
C VAL A 272 -8.79 5.84 -6.08
N SER A 273 -9.45 5.45 -4.98
CA SER A 273 -10.83 5.88 -4.68
C SER A 273 -11.06 5.97 -3.18
N PHE A 274 -12.10 6.70 -2.79
CA PHE A 274 -12.52 6.87 -1.41
C PHE A 274 -14.02 6.55 -1.28
N ASP A 275 -14.41 5.98 -0.15
CA ASP A 275 -15.81 5.69 0.17
C ASP A 275 -16.44 6.87 0.93
N LYS A 276 -15.62 7.64 1.67
CA LYS A 276 -16.03 8.83 2.41
C LYS A 276 -14.93 9.88 2.38
N ILE A 277 -15.31 11.11 2.05
CA ILE A 277 -14.42 12.28 2.15
C ILE A 277 -14.88 13.16 3.29
N TYR A 278 -13.95 13.57 4.15
CA TYR A 278 -14.15 14.59 5.17
C TYR A 278 -13.48 15.88 4.73
N TYR A 279 -14.06 17.01 5.11
CA TYR A 279 -13.53 18.34 4.81
C TYR A 279 -13.18 19.06 6.10
N GLU A 280 -12.00 19.69 6.13
CA GLU A 280 -11.58 20.45 7.33
C GLU A 280 -12.57 21.57 7.66
N SER A 281 -13.18 22.18 6.64
CA SER A 281 -14.21 23.20 6.80
C SER A 281 -15.43 22.74 7.60
N ASP A 282 -15.73 21.44 7.60
CA ASP A 282 -16.84 20.85 8.37
C ASP A 282 -16.39 20.34 9.73
N THR A 283 -15.13 19.90 9.87
CA THR A 283 -14.68 19.16 11.06
C THR A 283 -14.01 20.05 12.12
N TYR A 284 -13.53 21.24 11.75
CA TYR A 284 -12.66 22.06 12.61
C TYR A 284 -13.31 22.55 13.91
N LEU A 285 -14.64 22.66 13.98
CA LEU A 285 -15.36 23.09 15.18
C LEU A 285 -15.62 21.95 16.17
N VAL A 286 -15.76 20.71 15.70
CA VAL A 286 -16.18 19.56 16.53
C VAL A 286 -15.19 19.29 17.67
N GLY A 287 -13.90 19.34 17.39
CA GLY A 287 -12.87 19.09 18.40
C GLY A 287 -12.80 20.14 19.52
N ARG A 288 -13.23 21.38 19.24
CA ARG A 288 -13.24 22.46 20.22
C ARG A 288 -14.13 22.14 21.42
N ASP A 289 -15.36 21.69 21.17
CA ASP A 289 -16.32 21.39 22.24
C ASP A 289 -15.79 20.25 23.11
N THR A 290 -15.19 19.24 22.52
CA THR A 290 -14.55 18.13 23.24
C THR A 290 -13.39 18.58 24.12
N VAL A 291 -12.57 19.52 23.65
CA VAL A 291 -11.48 20.10 24.44
C VAL A 291 -12.04 20.91 25.63
N LEU A 292 -13.13 21.65 25.41
CA LEU A 292 -13.80 22.41 26.49
C LEU A 292 -14.42 21.47 27.54
N GLU A 293 -15.05 20.37 27.11
CA GLU A 293 -15.52 19.33 28.04
C GLU A 293 -14.35 18.69 28.82
N GLY A 294 -13.22 18.45 28.18
CA GLY A 294 -12.01 17.95 28.83
C GLY A 294 -11.45 18.93 29.87
N LEU A 295 -11.56 20.22 29.59
CA LEU A 295 -11.20 21.29 30.55
C LEU A 295 -12.14 21.29 31.76
N GLU A 296 -13.46 21.18 31.56
CA GLU A 296 -14.44 21.09 32.65
C GLU A 296 -14.26 19.84 33.52
N LYS A 297 -13.85 18.74 32.93
CA LYS A 297 -13.52 17.48 33.63
C LYS A 297 -12.14 17.48 34.31
N GLY A 298 -11.36 18.57 34.17
CA GLY A 298 -10.02 18.69 34.75
C GLY A 298 -8.95 17.83 34.08
N ILE A 299 -9.22 17.31 32.88
CA ILE A 299 -8.25 16.56 32.04
C ILE A 299 -7.24 17.54 31.43
N PHE A 300 -7.72 18.73 31.05
CA PHE A 300 -6.93 19.82 30.49
C PHE A 300 -6.93 21.01 31.47
N TYR A 301 -6.01 21.94 31.24
CA TYR A 301 -5.91 23.15 32.07
C TYR A 301 -5.82 24.40 31.23
N ARG A 302 -6.23 25.53 31.83
CA ARG A 302 -6.17 26.86 31.22
C ARG A 302 -4.99 27.64 31.77
N LYS A 303 -4.23 28.29 30.89
CA LYS A 303 -3.18 29.24 31.29
C LYS A 303 -3.75 30.65 31.52
N GLU A 304 -2.93 31.54 32.10
CA GLU A 304 -3.30 32.95 32.38
C GLU A 304 -3.68 33.72 31.10
N ASP A 305 -3.12 33.36 29.96
CA ASP A 305 -3.43 33.95 28.64
C ASP A 305 -4.72 33.38 28.01
N ASN A 306 -5.51 32.61 28.74
CA ASN A 306 -6.72 31.91 28.30
C ASN A 306 -6.50 30.72 27.36
N SER A 307 -5.27 30.37 26.97
CA SER A 307 -5.01 29.18 26.17
C SER A 307 -5.27 27.87 26.94
N VAL A 308 -5.72 26.82 26.25
CA VAL A 308 -6.02 25.52 26.85
C VAL A 308 -4.93 24.53 26.46
N TRP A 309 -4.41 23.81 27.44
CA TRP A 309 -3.28 22.91 27.33
C TRP A 309 -3.57 21.54 27.95
N ALA A 310 -2.94 20.51 27.41
CA ALA A 310 -2.83 19.19 28.03
C ALA A 310 -1.45 19.04 28.67
N ASP A 311 -1.41 18.56 29.92
CA ASP A 311 -0.19 18.15 30.58
C ASP A 311 0.08 16.67 30.26
N LEU A 312 1.14 16.41 29.54
CA LEU A 312 1.58 15.07 29.11
C LEU A 312 2.94 14.70 29.73
N THR A 313 3.42 15.47 30.71
CA THR A 313 4.73 15.26 31.32
C THR A 313 4.85 13.95 32.06
N ALA A 314 3.76 13.49 32.70
CA ALA A 314 3.68 12.17 33.33
C ALA A 314 3.80 11.00 32.33
N ASP A 315 3.49 11.23 31.07
CA ASP A 315 3.59 10.26 29.97
C ASP A 315 4.94 10.39 29.20
N GLY A 316 5.86 11.27 29.69
CA GLY A 316 7.16 11.52 29.07
C GLY A 316 7.11 12.38 27.81
N LEU A 317 6.03 13.14 27.62
CA LEU A 317 5.82 14.02 26.46
C LEU A 317 5.74 15.49 26.92
N ASP A 318 5.88 16.41 25.94
CA ASP A 318 5.74 17.84 26.21
C ASP A 318 4.26 18.25 26.41
N ASN A 319 4.05 19.36 27.15
CA ASN A 319 2.75 19.99 27.23
C ASN A 319 2.24 20.38 25.85
N LYS A 320 0.97 20.08 25.56
CA LYS A 320 0.38 20.29 24.24
C LYS A 320 -0.68 21.38 24.27
N LEU A 321 -0.51 22.40 23.43
CA LEU A 321 -1.52 23.41 23.16
C LEU A 321 -2.70 22.78 22.42
N LEU A 322 -3.92 23.04 22.90
CA LEU A 322 -5.17 22.56 22.29
C LEU A 322 -6.02 23.73 21.76
N LEU A 323 -6.18 24.83 22.56
CA LEU A 323 -6.83 26.04 22.09
C LEU A 323 -5.91 27.25 22.34
N ARG A 324 -5.83 28.15 21.35
CA ARG A 324 -5.12 29.42 21.52
C ARG A 324 -5.83 30.35 22.49
N SER A 325 -5.18 31.43 22.88
CA SER A 325 -5.71 32.44 23.80
C SER A 325 -7.02 33.11 23.31
N ASP A 326 -7.21 33.19 22.01
CA ASP A 326 -8.43 33.64 21.35
C ASP A 326 -9.54 32.58 21.24
N GLY A 327 -9.29 31.37 21.75
CA GLY A 327 -10.20 30.23 21.70
C GLY A 327 -10.21 29.46 20.35
N THR A 328 -9.30 29.79 19.41
CA THR A 328 -9.20 29.07 18.13
C THR A 328 -8.50 27.73 18.29
N SER A 329 -8.94 26.75 17.49
CA SER A 329 -8.39 25.38 17.47
C SER A 329 -7.02 25.33 16.81
N VAL A 330 -6.19 24.39 17.25
CA VAL A 330 -4.97 23.97 16.58
C VAL A 330 -5.21 22.63 15.85
N TYR A 331 -4.27 22.18 15.04
CA TYR A 331 -4.39 20.91 14.30
C TYR A 331 -4.76 19.72 15.19
N MET A 332 -4.14 19.59 16.36
CA MET A 332 -4.46 18.51 17.31
C MET A 332 -5.94 18.49 17.72
N THR A 333 -6.53 19.66 17.93
CA THR A 333 -7.95 19.79 18.26
C THR A 333 -8.85 19.37 17.11
N GLN A 334 -8.47 19.72 15.90
CA GLN A 334 -9.19 19.32 14.68
C GLN A 334 -9.16 17.81 14.48
N ASP A 335 -8.01 17.17 14.72
CA ASP A 335 -7.86 15.72 14.61
C ASP A 335 -8.66 14.96 15.67
N ILE A 336 -8.75 15.48 16.90
CA ILE A 336 -9.65 14.94 17.93
C ILE A 336 -11.11 14.96 17.42
N GLY A 337 -11.56 16.08 16.86
CA GLY A 337 -12.91 16.22 16.34
C GLY A 337 -13.18 15.30 15.14
N THR A 338 -12.25 15.23 14.21
CA THR A 338 -12.35 14.35 13.02
C THR A 338 -12.40 12.88 13.42
N ALA A 339 -11.56 12.44 14.38
CA ALA A 339 -11.60 11.09 14.90
C ALA A 339 -12.96 10.74 15.50
N GLN A 340 -13.54 11.62 16.31
CA GLN A 340 -14.87 11.43 16.87
C GLN A 340 -15.97 11.31 15.82
N LEU A 341 -15.96 12.15 14.80
CA LEU A 341 -16.94 12.10 13.71
C LEU A 341 -16.88 10.76 12.98
N ARG A 342 -15.69 10.24 12.73
CA ARG A 342 -15.49 8.94 12.06
C ARG A 342 -16.09 7.79 12.85
N TYR A 343 -15.83 7.74 14.16
CA TYR A 343 -16.39 6.71 15.04
C TYR A 343 -17.91 6.89 15.30
N LYS A 344 -18.45 8.08 15.06
CA LYS A 344 -19.90 8.33 15.04
C LYS A 344 -20.54 7.86 13.74
N ASP A 345 -19.86 8.07 12.60
CA ASP A 345 -20.40 7.74 11.27
C ASP A 345 -20.32 6.23 10.99
N TYR A 346 -19.31 5.54 11.54
CA TYR A 346 -19.04 4.12 11.29
C TYR A 346 -18.71 3.37 12.58
N PRO A 347 -19.13 2.10 12.73
CA PRO A 347 -18.74 1.23 13.85
C PRO A 347 -17.30 0.70 13.62
N ILE A 348 -16.32 1.57 13.75
CA ILE A 348 -14.92 1.26 13.44
C ILE A 348 -14.32 0.37 14.54
N ASP A 349 -13.77 -0.79 14.14
CA ASP A 349 -12.96 -1.63 15.02
C ASP A 349 -11.48 -1.19 15.04
N ARG A 350 -10.99 -0.68 13.89
CA ARG A 350 -9.61 -0.23 13.77
C ARG A 350 -9.50 0.96 12.81
N MET A 351 -8.87 2.03 13.27
CA MET A 351 -8.55 3.21 12.45
C MET A 351 -7.06 3.20 12.08
N ILE A 352 -6.75 3.29 10.79
CA ILE A 352 -5.39 3.35 10.26
C ILE A 352 -5.18 4.69 9.56
N TYR A 353 -4.18 5.45 10.00
CA TYR A 353 -3.74 6.69 9.37
C TYR A 353 -2.48 6.45 8.56
N VAL A 354 -2.54 6.60 7.25
CA VAL A 354 -1.39 6.47 6.33
C VAL A 354 -0.73 7.84 6.19
N VAL A 355 0.28 8.10 7.03
CA VAL A 355 0.93 9.42 7.12
C VAL A 355 2.44 9.25 7.25
N GLY A 356 3.21 10.22 6.73
CA GLY A 356 4.67 10.22 6.79
C GLY A 356 5.22 10.17 8.22
N ASN A 357 6.41 9.61 8.37
CA ASN A 357 7.08 9.40 9.66
C ASN A 357 7.41 10.70 10.41
N GLU A 358 7.37 11.85 9.74
CA GLU A 358 7.52 13.17 10.36
C GLU A 358 6.40 13.46 11.38
N GLN A 359 5.26 12.76 11.30
CA GLN A 359 4.10 12.92 12.17
C GLN A 359 4.02 11.87 13.30
N ASN A 360 5.07 11.05 13.52
CA ASN A 360 5.06 10.03 14.57
C ASN A 360 4.69 10.59 15.94
N TYR A 361 5.32 11.71 16.33
CA TYR A 361 5.03 12.37 17.60
C TYR A 361 3.58 12.87 17.67
N HIS A 362 3.05 13.43 16.59
CA HIS A 362 1.69 13.94 16.53
C HIS A 362 0.66 12.83 16.78
N PHE A 363 0.78 11.67 16.14
CA PHE A 363 -0.14 10.54 16.33
C PHE A 363 0.00 9.87 17.71
N GLN A 364 1.21 9.85 18.28
CA GLN A 364 1.40 9.41 19.67
C GLN A 364 0.63 10.31 20.65
N VAL A 365 0.71 11.63 20.47
CA VAL A 365 -0.02 12.59 21.27
C VAL A 365 -1.54 12.46 21.06
N LEU A 366 -2.00 12.34 19.81
CA LEU A 366 -3.42 12.19 19.48
C LEU A 366 -4.02 10.96 20.17
N SER A 367 -3.37 9.80 20.05
CA SER A 367 -3.81 8.57 20.70
C SER A 367 -3.93 8.73 22.22
N LEU A 368 -2.94 9.34 22.85
CA LEU A 368 -2.93 9.59 24.29
C LEU A 368 -4.04 10.55 24.73
N LEU A 369 -4.27 11.63 23.99
CA LEU A 369 -5.32 12.59 24.30
C LEU A 369 -6.71 11.97 24.19
N LEU A 370 -6.96 11.16 23.17
CA LEU A 370 -8.23 10.46 23.00
C LEU A 370 -8.48 9.46 24.14
N ASP A 371 -7.44 8.74 24.59
CA ASP A 371 -7.53 7.86 25.76
C ASP A 371 -7.84 8.63 27.04
N LYS A 372 -7.12 9.75 27.30
CA LYS A 372 -7.38 10.63 28.47
C LYS A 372 -8.80 11.21 28.46
N LEU A 373 -9.36 11.50 27.29
CA LEU A 373 -10.74 11.95 27.11
C LEU A 373 -11.78 10.82 27.35
N GLY A 374 -11.32 9.58 27.51
CA GLY A 374 -12.15 8.43 27.82
C GLY A 374 -12.67 7.68 26.59
N PHE A 375 -12.14 7.95 25.41
CA PHE A 375 -12.45 7.17 24.20
C PHE A 375 -11.69 5.86 24.23
N LYS A 376 -12.40 4.74 24.44
CA LYS A 376 -11.79 3.40 24.55
C LYS A 376 -10.95 2.99 23.35
N TRP A 377 -11.31 3.48 22.17
CA TRP A 377 -10.60 3.27 20.92
C TRP A 377 -9.36 4.18 20.73
N GLY A 378 -9.12 5.12 21.62
CA GLY A 378 -8.00 6.07 21.50
C GLY A 378 -6.63 5.39 21.41
N LYS A 379 -6.40 4.29 22.15
CA LYS A 379 -5.16 3.50 22.12
C LYS A 379 -5.03 2.60 20.91
N ASP A 380 -6.12 2.32 20.20
CA ASP A 380 -6.16 1.37 19.09
C ASP A 380 -5.94 2.04 17.72
N LEU A 381 -5.63 3.34 17.72
CA LEU A 381 -5.24 4.06 16.50
C LEU A 381 -3.91 3.52 15.96
N VAL A 382 -3.90 3.21 14.69
CA VAL A 382 -2.69 2.76 14.00
C VAL A 382 -2.15 3.90 13.13
N HIS A 383 -0.96 4.37 13.42
CA HIS A 383 -0.20 5.20 12.51
C HIS A 383 0.62 4.30 11.58
N PHE A 384 0.15 4.12 10.35
CA PHE A 384 0.95 3.51 9.29
C PHE A 384 1.97 4.54 8.82
N SER A 385 3.10 4.56 9.56
CA SER A 385 4.18 5.51 9.36
C SER A 385 5.06 5.08 8.19
N TYR A 386 5.18 5.92 7.17
CA TYR A 386 6.02 5.62 6.01
C TYR A 386 7.15 6.63 5.83
N GLY A 387 8.27 6.16 5.24
CA GLY A 387 9.43 6.99 4.89
C GLY A 387 9.14 7.88 3.68
N MET A 388 9.82 9.01 3.59
CA MET A 388 9.63 10.01 2.53
C MET A 388 10.12 9.48 1.18
N VAL A 389 9.64 10.11 0.10
CA VAL A 389 10.17 9.93 -1.25
C VAL A 389 11.02 11.15 -1.62
N GLU A 390 12.20 10.89 -2.14
CA GLU A 390 13.17 11.90 -2.56
C GLU A 390 13.47 11.74 -4.05
N LEU A 391 13.92 12.82 -4.67
CA LEU A 391 14.40 12.82 -6.06
C LEU A 391 15.93 12.74 -6.08
N PRO A 392 16.56 12.29 -7.19
CA PRO A 392 18.02 12.27 -7.32
C PRO A 392 18.68 13.62 -7.05
N ASN A 393 17.96 14.72 -7.30
CA ASN A 393 18.43 16.10 -7.10
C ASN A 393 18.13 16.65 -5.68
N GLY A 394 17.64 15.83 -4.76
CA GLY A 394 17.35 16.19 -3.37
C GLY A 394 15.87 16.25 -3.02
N LYS A 395 15.55 16.79 -1.81
CA LYS A 395 14.17 16.86 -1.31
C LYS A 395 13.30 17.80 -2.14
N MET A 396 12.05 17.42 -2.36
CA MET A 396 11.04 18.28 -2.98
C MET A 396 10.73 19.50 -2.10
N LYS A 397 10.75 20.70 -2.69
CA LYS A 397 10.39 21.94 -2.00
C LYS A 397 9.25 22.64 -2.73
N SER A 398 8.04 22.55 -2.19
CA SER A 398 6.82 23.09 -2.83
C SER A 398 6.82 24.61 -3.02
N ARG A 399 7.55 25.35 -2.18
CA ARG A 399 7.64 26.82 -2.27
C ARG A 399 8.61 27.35 -3.35
N GLU A 400 9.47 26.49 -3.87
CA GLU A 400 10.52 26.83 -4.84
C GLU A 400 10.23 26.30 -6.25
N GLY A 401 9.05 25.69 -6.50
CA GLY A 401 8.69 25.13 -7.81
C GLY A 401 9.46 23.85 -8.20
N THR A 402 10.10 23.18 -7.24
CA THR A 402 10.84 21.92 -7.44
C THR A 402 10.05 20.71 -6.99
N VAL A 403 8.74 20.76 -7.11
CA VAL A 403 7.83 19.66 -6.76
C VAL A 403 7.43 18.96 -8.04
N VAL A 404 7.60 17.63 -8.07
CA VAL A 404 7.10 16.82 -9.19
C VAL A 404 5.59 16.68 -9.05
N ASP A 405 4.87 17.28 -9.97
CA ASP A 405 3.41 17.18 -10.07
C ASP A 405 2.97 15.73 -10.36
N ALA A 406 1.85 15.30 -9.78
CA ALA A 406 1.39 13.94 -9.92
C ALA A 406 0.91 13.62 -11.35
N ASP A 407 0.24 14.56 -12.00
CA ASP A 407 -0.25 14.37 -13.36
C ASP A 407 0.90 14.39 -14.37
N GLU A 408 1.84 15.33 -14.24
CA GLU A 408 3.06 15.39 -15.07
C GLU A 408 3.89 14.11 -14.91
N LEU A 409 4.01 13.58 -13.68
CA LEU A 409 4.70 12.33 -13.43
C LEU A 409 4.02 11.14 -14.14
N MET A 410 2.71 11.04 -14.06
CA MET A 410 1.97 9.98 -14.76
C MET A 410 2.11 10.11 -16.29
N ASP A 411 2.08 11.33 -16.83
CA ASP A 411 2.28 11.58 -18.24
C ASP A 411 3.70 11.21 -18.70
N GLU A 412 4.72 11.55 -17.91
CA GLU A 412 6.12 11.18 -18.17
C GLU A 412 6.29 9.65 -18.20
N MET A 413 5.67 8.94 -17.26
CA MET A 413 5.74 7.48 -17.20
C MET A 413 5.05 6.81 -18.41
N ILE A 414 3.91 7.34 -18.84
CA ILE A 414 3.20 6.85 -20.04
C ILE A 414 4.02 7.16 -21.31
N ALA A 415 4.59 8.36 -21.42
CA ALA A 415 5.44 8.74 -22.53
C ALA A 415 6.68 7.84 -22.62
N THR A 416 7.34 7.59 -21.50
CA THR A 416 8.51 6.67 -21.45
C THR A 416 8.12 5.25 -21.86
N ALA A 417 6.95 4.75 -21.43
CA ALA A 417 6.42 3.46 -21.88
C ALA A 417 6.19 3.45 -23.42
N THR A 418 5.68 4.55 -23.95
CA THR A 418 5.45 4.73 -25.40
C THR A 418 6.74 4.69 -26.19
N ASP A 419 7.78 5.40 -25.73
CA ASP A 419 9.09 5.41 -26.39
C ASP A 419 9.73 4.02 -26.41
N MET A 420 9.66 3.29 -25.31
CA MET A 420 10.18 1.92 -25.21
C MET A 420 9.38 0.93 -26.06
N ALA A 421 8.08 1.15 -26.20
CA ALA A 421 7.20 0.29 -27.01
C ALA A 421 7.42 0.47 -28.52
N ASN A 422 7.96 1.61 -28.94
CA ASN A 422 8.31 1.90 -30.34
C ASN A 422 9.56 1.14 -30.80
N GLU A 423 10.28 0.45 -29.92
CA GLU A 423 11.38 -0.44 -30.31
C GLU A 423 10.87 -1.60 -31.18
N PRO A 424 11.61 -2.01 -32.23
CA PRO A 424 11.20 -3.10 -33.12
C PRO A 424 10.90 -4.40 -32.37
N GLY A 425 9.72 -4.95 -32.58
CA GLY A 425 9.32 -6.25 -32.01
C GLY A 425 8.49 -6.16 -30.73
N ARG A 426 8.30 -4.96 -30.17
CA ARG A 426 7.42 -4.75 -29.01
C ARG A 426 5.99 -4.40 -29.45
N LEU A 427 5.01 -4.70 -28.62
CA LEU A 427 3.58 -4.53 -28.90
C LEU A 427 3.08 -5.20 -30.20
N GLN A 428 3.81 -6.21 -30.71
CA GLN A 428 3.37 -6.98 -31.87
C GLN A 428 2.13 -7.81 -31.47
N GLY A 429 1.03 -7.57 -32.18
CA GLY A 429 -0.25 -8.26 -31.92
C GLY A 429 -1.16 -7.59 -30.91
N VAL A 430 -0.83 -6.38 -30.45
CA VAL A 430 -1.77 -5.48 -29.76
C VAL A 430 -2.59 -4.73 -30.82
N PRO A 431 -3.94 -4.83 -30.83
CA PRO A 431 -4.79 -4.03 -31.69
C PRO A 431 -4.52 -2.53 -31.52
N GLU A 432 -4.67 -1.76 -32.60
CA GLU A 432 -4.33 -0.34 -32.59
C GLU A 432 -5.19 0.45 -31.62
N ASP A 433 -6.45 0.08 -31.49
CA ASP A 433 -7.42 0.66 -30.57
C ASP A 433 -7.17 0.30 -29.07
N GLU A 434 -6.37 -0.72 -28.78
CA GLU A 434 -5.99 -1.12 -27.41
C GLU A 434 -4.62 -0.53 -26.99
N ARG A 435 -3.84 0.04 -27.91
CA ARG A 435 -2.44 0.45 -27.66
C ARG A 435 -2.30 1.50 -26.57
N ASP A 436 -3.10 2.55 -26.63
CA ASP A 436 -3.02 3.64 -25.67
C ASP A 436 -3.34 3.15 -24.25
N ASP A 437 -4.32 2.25 -24.12
CA ASP A 437 -4.68 1.65 -22.82
C ASP A 437 -3.58 0.72 -22.30
N VAL A 438 -2.97 -0.09 -23.16
CA VAL A 438 -1.81 -0.92 -22.80
C VAL A 438 -0.62 -0.08 -22.35
N LEU A 439 -0.32 1.01 -23.06
CA LEU A 439 0.77 1.93 -22.71
C LEU A 439 0.51 2.63 -21.37
N ARG A 440 -0.73 3.02 -21.11
CA ARG A 440 -1.17 3.54 -19.82
C ARG A 440 -0.97 2.48 -18.71
N MET A 441 -1.39 1.24 -18.92
CA MET A 441 -1.19 0.14 -17.96
C MET A 441 0.29 -0.09 -17.66
N ILE A 442 1.16 -0.03 -18.67
CA ILE A 442 2.61 -0.23 -18.50
C ILE A 442 3.21 0.95 -17.71
N GLY A 443 2.95 2.19 -18.12
CA GLY A 443 3.51 3.37 -17.47
C GLY A 443 3.07 3.49 -16.01
N LEU A 444 1.77 3.37 -15.74
CA LEU A 444 1.24 3.40 -14.37
C LEU A 444 1.65 2.16 -13.57
N GLY A 445 1.73 1.00 -14.19
CA GLY A 445 2.22 -0.24 -13.57
C GLY A 445 3.67 -0.10 -13.11
N ALA A 446 4.53 0.53 -13.92
CA ALA A 446 5.91 0.83 -13.58
C ALA A 446 6.01 1.75 -12.36
N LEU A 447 5.27 2.87 -12.36
CA LEU A 447 5.21 3.83 -11.26
C LEU A 447 4.75 3.18 -9.94
N LYS A 448 3.60 2.51 -9.98
CA LYS A 448 2.99 1.87 -8.80
C LYS A 448 3.90 0.80 -8.21
N TYR A 449 4.40 -0.09 -9.05
CA TYR A 449 5.28 -1.16 -8.62
C TYR A 449 6.57 -0.64 -7.99
N PHE A 450 7.21 0.35 -8.62
CA PHE A 450 8.45 0.93 -8.12
C PHE A 450 8.29 1.51 -6.71
N ILE A 451 7.17 2.19 -6.46
CA ILE A 451 6.86 2.77 -5.16
C ILE A 451 6.53 1.68 -4.12
N LEU A 452 5.75 0.67 -4.51
CA LEU A 452 5.19 -0.33 -3.58
C LEU A 452 6.13 -1.49 -3.27
N LYS A 453 7.16 -1.75 -4.10
CA LYS A 453 8.15 -2.82 -3.85
C LYS A 453 9.10 -2.51 -2.69
N VAL A 454 9.23 -1.25 -2.30
CA VAL A 454 10.09 -0.79 -1.21
C VAL A 454 9.35 -0.91 0.13
N ASP A 455 10.04 -1.40 1.17
CA ASP A 455 9.46 -1.41 2.54
C ASP A 455 8.92 -0.01 2.87
N PRO A 456 7.64 0.12 3.22
CA PRO A 456 7.01 1.42 3.45
C PRO A 456 7.77 2.30 4.45
N ARG A 457 8.39 1.73 5.48
CA ARG A 457 9.12 2.44 6.54
C ARG A 457 10.41 3.11 6.06
N LYS A 458 10.94 2.70 4.89
CA LYS A 458 12.18 3.24 4.33
C LYS A 458 11.91 4.49 3.51
N THR A 459 12.78 5.49 3.64
CA THR A 459 12.90 6.56 2.65
C THR A 459 13.34 5.95 1.32
N MET A 460 12.77 6.41 0.22
CA MET A 460 13.11 5.93 -1.12
C MET A 460 13.53 7.07 -2.02
N LEU A 461 14.43 6.76 -2.95
CA LEU A 461 14.76 7.60 -4.08
C LEU A 461 13.90 7.16 -5.27
N PHE A 462 13.22 8.10 -5.90
CA PHE A 462 12.42 7.82 -7.09
C PHE A 462 13.17 8.26 -8.34
N ASP A 463 13.45 7.31 -9.23
CA ASP A 463 14.02 7.53 -10.55
C ASP A 463 13.09 6.93 -11.62
N PRO A 464 12.47 7.76 -12.48
CA PRO A 464 11.58 7.29 -13.53
C PRO A 464 12.23 6.27 -14.46
N SER A 465 13.49 6.46 -14.81
CA SER A 465 14.20 5.61 -15.77
C SER A 465 14.43 4.18 -15.25
N GLU A 466 14.69 4.02 -13.95
CA GLU A 466 14.86 2.71 -13.32
C GLU A 466 13.54 1.95 -13.13
N SER A 467 12.43 2.66 -13.10
CA SER A 467 11.11 2.07 -12.80
C SER A 467 10.52 1.28 -13.96
N ILE A 468 10.94 1.55 -15.20
CA ILE A 468 10.28 1.05 -16.42
C ILE A 468 11.08 -0.07 -17.14
N ASP A 469 12.22 -0.50 -16.60
CA ASP A 469 13.04 -1.56 -17.20
C ASP A 469 12.27 -2.90 -17.30
N PHE A 470 12.25 -3.49 -18.49
CA PHE A 470 11.60 -4.78 -18.76
C PHE A 470 12.41 -6.00 -18.30
N ASN A 471 13.66 -5.84 -17.88
CA ASN A 471 14.55 -6.92 -17.46
C ASN A 471 14.82 -6.89 -15.94
N GLY A 472 14.43 -5.82 -15.26
CA GLY A 472 14.69 -5.59 -13.84
C GLY A 472 13.55 -6.05 -12.92
N ASN A 473 13.69 -5.75 -11.63
CA ASN A 473 12.61 -5.89 -10.65
C ASN A 473 11.61 -4.73 -10.80
N THR A 474 10.73 -4.82 -11.79
CA THR A 474 9.81 -3.75 -12.23
C THR A 474 8.42 -4.28 -12.55
N GLY A 475 7.42 -3.37 -12.55
CA GLY A 475 6.07 -3.70 -12.98
C GLY A 475 6.00 -4.23 -14.41
N PRO A 476 6.64 -3.57 -15.41
CA PRO A 476 6.66 -4.03 -16.79
C PRO A 476 7.23 -5.44 -16.99
N PHE A 477 8.24 -5.85 -16.21
CA PHE A 477 8.74 -7.23 -16.23
C PHE A 477 7.65 -8.24 -15.88
N ILE A 478 6.86 -7.95 -14.85
CA ILE A 478 5.78 -8.84 -14.39
C ILE A 478 4.63 -8.83 -15.40
N GLN A 479 4.26 -7.65 -15.91
CA GLN A 479 3.22 -7.48 -16.92
C GLN A 479 3.59 -8.22 -18.22
N TYR A 480 4.85 -8.13 -18.66
CA TYR A 480 5.33 -8.86 -19.81
C TYR A 480 5.32 -10.38 -19.61
N THR A 481 5.67 -10.86 -18.40
CA THR A 481 5.56 -12.28 -18.07
C THR A 481 4.12 -12.76 -18.16
N TYR A 482 3.18 -11.99 -17.60
CA TYR A 482 1.75 -12.31 -17.70
C TYR A 482 1.25 -12.33 -19.15
N ALA A 483 1.58 -11.32 -19.95
CA ALA A 483 1.20 -11.25 -21.37
C ALA A 483 1.78 -12.41 -22.19
N ARG A 484 3.02 -12.84 -21.87
CA ARG A 484 3.64 -14.05 -22.43
C ARG A 484 2.82 -15.30 -22.11
N ILE A 485 2.42 -15.48 -20.86
CA ILE A 485 1.56 -16.60 -20.46
C ILE A 485 0.25 -16.57 -21.25
N GLN A 486 -0.40 -15.42 -21.33
CA GLN A 486 -1.63 -15.26 -22.10
C GLN A 486 -1.43 -15.62 -23.59
N SER A 487 -0.26 -15.31 -24.16
CA SER A 487 0.08 -15.70 -25.53
C SER A 487 0.25 -17.22 -25.68
N VAL A 488 0.79 -17.90 -24.68
CA VAL A 488 0.88 -19.37 -24.66
C VAL A 488 -0.51 -19.98 -24.60
N LEU A 489 -1.35 -19.52 -23.66
CA LEU A 489 -2.70 -20.04 -23.45
C LEU A 489 -3.59 -19.88 -24.67
N ARG A 490 -3.48 -18.76 -25.41
CA ARG A 490 -4.21 -18.59 -26.70
C ARG A 490 -3.84 -19.58 -27.79
N LYS A 491 -2.67 -20.23 -27.67
CA LYS A 491 -2.19 -21.24 -28.62
C LYS A 491 -2.46 -22.67 -28.14
N CYS A 492 -3.00 -22.84 -26.93
CA CYS A 492 -3.34 -24.15 -26.37
C CYS A 492 -4.59 -24.74 -27.01
N CYS A 493 -4.73 -26.07 -26.94
CA CYS A 493 -5.96 -26.76 -27.29
C CYS A 493 -7.05 -26.45 -26.26
N GLU A 494 -8.31 -26.33 -26.71
CA GLU A 494 -9.45 -25.99 -25.83
C GLU A 494 -9.72 -27.07 -24.75
N ASP A 495 -9.38 -28.33 -25.04
CA ASP A 495 -9.70 -29.49 -24.18
C ASP A 495 -8.66 -29.79 -23.09
N TYR A 496 -7.57 -29.02 -22.96
CA TYR A 496 -6.50 -29.34 -22.00
C TYR A 496 -6.96 -29.39 -20.55
N LYS A 497 -8.01 -28.66 -20.19
CA LYS A 497 -8.56 -28.64 -18.82
C LYS A 497 -9.30 -29.93 -18.43
N ALA A 498 -9.73 -30.74 -19.39
CA ALA A 498 -10.42 -31.99 -19.15
C ALA A 498 -9.45 -33.20 -19.01
N GLU A 499 -8.18 -33.01 -19.31
CA GLU A 499 -7.17 -34.08 -19.27
C GLU A 499 -6.80 -34.45 -17.83
N ASP A 500 -6.63 -35.76 -17.58
CA ASP A 500 -6.15 -36.24 -16.28
C ASP A 500 -4.63 -36.04 -16.15
N ILE A 501 -4.25 -35.16 -15.23
CA ILE A 501 -2.83 -34.87 -14.92
C ILE A 501 -2.32 -35.59 -13.67
N SER A 502 -3.12 -36.42 -13.02
CA SER A 502 -2.77 -37.04 -11.72
C SER A 502 -1.54 -37.94 -11.77
N GLY A 503 -1.25 -38.52 -12.95
CA GLY A 503 -0.08 -39.36 -13.20
C GLY A 503 1.20 -38.59 -13.55
N VAL A 504 1.14 -37.26 -13.69
CA VAL A 504 2.31 -36.46 -14.03
C VAL A 504 3.24 -36.34 -12.83
N ALA A 505 4.52 -36.62 -13.01
CA ALA A 505 5.57 -36.37 -12.02
C ALA A 505 6.24 -35.03 -12.31
N PRO A 506 5.93 -33.95 -11.55
CA PRO A 506 6.54 -32.65 -11.76
C PRO A 506 8.06 -32.69 -11.56
N ASN A 507 8.81 -32.05 -12.43
CA ASN A 507 10.24 -31.85 -12.23
C ASN A 507 10.54 -30.79 -11.15
N GLU A 508 11.80 -30.56 -10.80
CA GLU A 508 12.23 -29.63 -9.75
C GLU A 508 11.68 -28.21 -9.97
N LYS A 509 11.69 -27.68 -11.20
CA LYS A 509 11.20 -26.33 -11.51
C LYS A 509 9.68 -26.22 -11.43
N GLU A 510 8.99 -27.25 -11.92
CA GLU A 510 7.54 -27.33 -11.84
C GLU A 510 7.08 -27.44 -10.37
N THR A 511 7.79 -28.25 -9.57
CA THR A 511 7.53 -28.36 -8.11
C THR A 511 7.76 -27.03 -7.40
N SER A 512 8.87 -26.34 -7.69
CA SER A 512 9.18 -25.04 -7.11
C SER A 512 8.09 -23.99 -7.39
N LEU A 513 7.58 -23.94 -8.63
CA LEU A 513 6.44 -23.08 -8.97
C LEU A 513 5.17 -23.43 -8.19
N ILE A 514 4.86 -24.73 -8.04
CA ILE A 514 3.68 -25.16 -7.29
C ILE A 514 3.80 -24.78 -5.82
N GLN A 515 4.96 -24.95 -5.20
CA GLN A 515 5.23 -24.50 -3.83
C GLN A 515 4.98 -22.99 -3.70
N LYS A 516 5.54 -22.22 -4.62
CA LYS A 516 5.38 -20.76 -4.63
C LYS A 516 3.92 -20.33 -4.80
N LEU A 517 3.15 -21.02 -5.64
CA LEU A 517 1.70 -20.79 -5.75
C LEU A 517 0.97 -21.06 -4.44
N ALA A 518 1.34 -22.16 -3.75
CA ALA A 518 0.76 -22.50 -2.44
C ALA A 518 1.06 -21.45 -1.37
N ASP A 519 2.21 -20.79 -1.42
CA ASP A 519 2.62 -19.76 -0.46
C ASP A 519 1.81 -18.46 -0.55
N PHE A 520 1.09 -18.24 -1.64
CA PHE A 520 0.36 -16.98 -1.87
C PHE A 520 -0.59 -16.61 -0.73
N THR A 521 -1.31 -17.59 -0.19
CA THR A 521 -2.22 -17.37 0.97
C THR A 521 -1.47 -16.83 2.19
N THR A 522 -0.29 -17.38 2.48
CA THR A 522 0.55 -16.95 3.60
C THR A 522 1.10 -15.54 3.34
N VAL A 523 1.52 -15.25 2.11
CA VAL A 523 2.04 -13.93 1.74
C VAL A 523 0.97 -12.84 1.88
N VAL A 524 -0.26 -13.10 1.45
CA VAL A 524 -1.39 -12.17 1.61
C VAL A 524 -1.69 -11.93 3.09
N ALA A 525 -1.72 -12.99 3.90
CA ALA A 525 -1.94 -12.88 5.34
C ALA A 525 -0.83 -12.08 6.05
N ASP A 526 0.43 -12.33 5.68
CA ASP A 526 1.58 -11.61 6.24
C ASP A 526 1.61 -10.14 5.79
N ALA A 527 1.24 -9.85 4.55
CA ALA A 527 1.12 -8.49 4.05
C ALA A 527 0.07 -7.70 4.84
N GLY A 528 -1.08 -8.30 5.15
CA GLY A 528 -2.11 -7.69 6.01
C GLY A 528 -1.65 -7.49 7.45
N ARG A 529 -1.03 -8.49 8.04
CA ARG A 529 -0.52 -8.44 9.43
C ARG A 529 0.56 -7.39 9.63
N ASN A 530 1.46 -7.25 8.65
CA ASN A 530 2.60 -6.33 8.70
C ASN A 530 2.31 -4.98 8.03
N TYR A 531 1.11 -4.76 7.49
CA TYR A 531 0.75 -3.59 6.69
C TYR A 531 1.78 -3.32 5.58
N SER A 532 2.16 -4.34 4.81
CA SER A 532 3.30 -4.26 3.88
C SER A 532 2.95 -4.66 2.45
N PRO A 533 2.59 -3.72 1.58
CA PRO A 533 2.45 -3.97 0.14
C PRO A 533 3.70 -4.56 -0.51
N ALA A 534 4.89 -4.24 0.04
CA ALA A 534 6.15 -4.73 -0.47
C ALA A 534 6.29 -6.26 -0.43
N LEU A 535 5.62 -6.94 0.51
CA LEU A 535 5.60 -8.41 0.55
C LEU A 535 4.90 -8.98 -0.69
N ILE A 536 3.78 -8.39 -1.09
CA ILE A 536 3.07 -8.79 -2.32
C ILE A 536 3.92 -8.49 -3.56
N ALA A 537 4.47 -7.26 -3.65
CA ALA A 537 5.27 -6.85 -4.80
C ALA A 537 6.47 -7.76 -5.03
N ASN A 538 7.23 -8.08 -3.99
CA ASN A 538 8.39 -8.96 -4.09
C ASN A 538 7.98 -10.40 -4.41
N TYR A 539 6.88 -10.89 -3.84
CA TYR A 539 6.38 -12.22 -4.14
C TYR A 539 5.99 -12.38 -5.62
N VAL A 540 5.22 -11.44 -6.18
CA VAL A 540 4.81 -11.55 -7.60
C VAL A 540 5.99 -11.43 -8.56
N TYR A 541 7.01 -10.64 -8.21
CA TYR A 541 8.26 -10.61 -8.97
C TYR A 541 9.00 -11.93 -8.95
N ASP A 542 9.15 -12.53 -7.77
CA ASP A 542 9.82 -13.81 -7.62
C ASP A 542 9.07 -14.93 -8.37
N LEU A 543 7.73 -14.95 -8.31
CA LEU A 543 6.90 -15.88 -9.05
C LEU A 543 7.07 -15.70 -10.57
N ALA A 544 7.05 -14.45 -11.05
CA ALA A 544 7.26 -14.15 -12.47
C ALA A 544 8.65 -14.54 -12.96
N LYS A 545 9.68 -14.29 -12.14
CA LYS A 545 11.07 -14.67 -12.43
C LYS A 545 11.23 -16.18 -12.53
N GLU A 546 10.65 -16.92 -11.60
CA GLU A 546 10.70 -18.39 -11.58
C GLU A 546 9.93 -18.99 -12.74
N TYR A 547 8.77 -18.43 -13.08
CA TYR A 547 8.05 -18.83 -14.28
C TYR A 547 8.86 -18.61 -15.57
N ASN A 548 9.58 -17.51 -15.70
CA ASN A 548 10.42 -17.27 -16.87
C ASN A 548 11.55 -18.30 -16.99
N GLN A 549 12.11 -18.80 -15.89
CA GLN A 549 13.09 -19.89 -15.90
C GLN A 549 12.44 -21.22 -16.32
N PHE A 550 11.26 -21.54 -15.78
CA PHE A 550 10.49 -22.70 -16.20
C PHE A 550 10.15 -22.64 -17.70
N TYR A 551 9.64 -21.50 -18.18
CA TYR A 551 9.28 -21.31 -19.59
C TYR A 551 10.44 -21.49 -20.55
N HIS A 552 11.65 -21.09 -20.14
CA HIS A 552 12.87 -21.26 -20.93
C HIS A 552 13.29 -22.74 -21.03
N ASP A 553 13.18 -23.48 -19.94
CA ASP A 553 13.76 -24.82 -19.83
C ASP A 553 12.74 -25.94 -20.09
N CYS A 554 11.45 -25.69 -19.94
CA CYS A 554 10.38 -26.66 -20.13
C CYS A 554 9.54 -26.30 -21.36
N SER A 555 9.55 -27.13 -22.37
CA SER A 555 8.68 -26.95 -23.54
C SER A 555 7.22 -27.13 -23.12
N ILE A 556 6.34 -26.16 -23.43
CA ILE A 556 4.91 -26.24 -23.14
C ILE A 556 4.18 -26.77 -24.40
N LEU A 557 4.14 -25.94 -25.46
CA LEU A 557 3.35 -26.24 -26.68
C LEU A 557 3.93 -27.38 -27.54
N LYS A 558 5.23 -27.66 -27.42
CA LYS A 558 5.92 -28.71 -28.19
C LYS A 558 6.10 -30.01 -27.41
N GLU A 559 5.60 -30.07 -26.17
CA GLU A 559 5.62 -31.29 -25.37
C GLU A 559 4.79 -32.38 -26.06
N GLN A 560 5.40 -33.58 -26.19
CA GLN A 560 4.77 -34.70 -26.90
C GLN A 560 3.81 -35.49 -26.00
N ASP A 561 4.14 -35.59 -24.71
CA ASP A 561 3.24 -36.21 -23.74
C ASP A 561 2.07 -35.26 -23.45
N THR A 562 0.87 -35.72 -23.78
CA THR A 562 -0.35 -34.89 -23.65
C THR A 562 -0.64 -34.57 -22.22
N ALA A 563 -0.48 -35.47 -21.26
CA ALA A 563 -0.72 -35.22 -19.85
C ALA A 563 0.27 -34.18 -19.29
N VAL A 564 1.57 -34.31 -19.64
CA VAL A 564 2.60 -33.32 -19.25
C VAL A 564 2.34 -31.95 -19.90
N ARG A 565 1.94 -31.93 -21.18
CA ARG A 565 1.58 -30.69 -21.87
C ARG A 565 0.40 -30.01 -21.19
N CYS A 566 -0.67 -30.73 -20.91
CA CYS A 566 -1.88 -30.18 -20.22
C CYS A 566 -1.55 -29.72 -18.81
N PHE A 567 -0.72 -30.44 -18.07
CA PHE A 567 -0.21 -30.04 -16.77
C PHE A 567 0.55 -28.72 -16.83
N ARG A 568 1.47 -28.52 -17.78
CA ARG A 568 2.23 -27.28 -17.96
C ARG A 568 1.36 -26.11 -18.39
N GLN A 569 0.31 -26.37 -19.15
CA GLN A 569 -0.69 -25.35 -19.51
C GLN A 569 -1.48 -24.91 -18.30
N LEU A 570 -1.99 -25.85 -17.48
CA LEU A 570 -2.68 -25.55 -16.23
C LEU A 570 -1.76 -24.81 -15.24
N LEU A 571 -0.51 -25.24 -15.10
CA LEU A 571 0.48 -24.56 -14.26
C LEU A 571 0.69 -23.11 -14.72
N SER A 572 0.82 -22.89 -16.03
CA SER A 572 0.98 -21.55 -16.60
C SER A 572 -0.24 -20.67 -16.36
N GLU A 573 -1.45 -21.18 -16.56
CA GLU A 573 -2.71 -20.47 -16.29
C GLU A 573 -2.79 -20.07 -14.81
N THR A 574 -2.50 -21.01 -13.92
CA THR A 574 -2.53 -20.78 -12.46
C THR A 574 -1.52 -19.72 -12.02
N VAL A 575 -0.31 -19.74 -12.60
CA VAL A 575 0.69 -18.68 -12.35
C VAL A 575 0.19 -17.32 -12.81
N ALA A 576 -0.41 -17.23 -14.00
CA ALA A 576 -0.97 -15.97 -14.49
C ALA A 576 -2.07 -15.42 -13.56
N ASP A 577 -2.97 -16.29 -13.08
CA ASP A 577 -4.05 -15.91 -12.18
C ASP A 577 -3.51 -15.40 -10.84
N VAL A 578 -2.54 -16.07 -10.24
CA VAL A 578 -1.93 -15.64 -8.98
C VAL A 578 -1.15 -14.33 -9.16
N ILE A 579 -0.40 -14.17 -10.25
CA ILE A 579 0.26 -12.89 -10.58
C ILE A 579 -0.79 -11.78 -10.69
N LYS A 580 -1.86 -11.99 -11.45
CA LYS A 580 -2.92 -11.00 -11.64
C LYS A 580 -3.57 -10.61 -10.32
N ARG A 581 -3.88 -11.58 -9.45
CA ARG A 581 -4.41 -11.35 -8.10
C ARG A 581 -3.44 -10.54 -7.24
N GLY A 582 -2.17 -10.91 -7.18
CA GLY A 582 -1.16 -10.17 -6.45
C GLY A 582 -1.01 -8.73 -6.95
N MET A 583 -0.96 -8.52 -8.26
CA MET A 583 -0.87 -7.20 -8.87
C MET A 583 -2.13 -6.35 -8.62
N SER A 584 -3.31 -6.97 -8.54
CA SER A 584 -4.55 -6.27 -8.20
C SER A 584 -4.53 -5.70 -6.78
N LEU A 585 -3.87 -6.36 -5.82
CA LEU A 585 -3.65 -5.84 -4.46
C LEU A 585 -2.76 -4.60 -4.43
N LEU A 586 -1.92 -4.43 -5.46
CA LEU A 586 -1.10 -3.24 -5.66
C LEU A 586 -1.82 -2.15 -6.50
N GLY A 587 -3.06 -2.41 -6.93
CA GLY A 587 -3.79 -1.53 -7.83
C GLY A 587 -3.18 -1.44 -9.23
N ILE A 588 -2.48 -2.49 -9.68
CA ILE A 588 -1.80 -2.55 -10.99
C ILE A 588 -2.61 -3.41 -11.95
N GLU A 589 -2.93 -2.84 -13.10
CA GLU A 589 -3.64 -3.51 -14.17
C GLU A 589 -2.69 -4.38 -15.02
N MET A 590 -3.22 -5.49 -15.56
CA MET A 590 -2.43 -6.49 -16.27
C MET A 590 -2.90 -6.59 -17.73
N PRO A 591 -2.10 -6.15 -18.71
CA PRO A 591 -2.46 -6.24 -20.12
C PRO A 591 -2.36 -7.69 -20.62
N ASN A 592 -3.37 -8.13 -21.37
CA ASN A 592 -3.38 -9.49 -21.94
C ASN A 592 -2.38 -9.66 -23.10
N ARG A 593 -1.91 -8.55 -23.68
CA ARG A 593 -0.95 -8.49 -24.80
C ARG A 593 0.05 -7.37 -24.57
N MET A 594 1.30 -7.63 -24.89
CA MET A 594 2.40 -6.67 -24.87
C MET A 594 3.36 -6.92 -26.03
#